data_d03f8ff72ef68e7408cb00bee99d6472
#
_entry.id   d03f8ff72ef68e7408cb00bee99d6472
#
_cell.length_a   1.000
_cell.length_b   1.000
_cell.length_c   1.000
_cell.angle_alpha   90.00
_cell.angle_beta   90.00
_cell.angle_gamma   90.00
#
_symmetry.space_group_name_H-M   'P 1'
#
loop_
_entity.id
_entity.type
_entity.pdbx_description
1 polymer ?
#
loop_
_entity_poly.entity_id
_entity_poly.type
_entity_poly.pdbx_seq_one_letter_code
_entity_poly.pdbx_strand_id
1 'polypeptide(L)'
;MEERLLQNLKNRYRFVLIGEMILLVVVVLGIIAALLSYLNGISWMDIMGGVDIKVQCICAALLLGMSIAGAVALVPYKKDLDLIRRHECRVIEATFVRFDYRRSNDEDRHLDAVPLFQDTLTREIVTFSIDEKEYEMLERDACYRIGYLPNTKIALVAARIS
;
A
#
# COMPACT_ATOMS: atom_id res chain seq x y z
N MET A 1 0.11 -3.48 -21.91
CA MET A 1 -0.70 -3.41 -20.65
C MET A 1 0.06 -3.99 -19.48
N GLU A 2 0.50 -5.24 -19.53
CA GLU A 2 1.21 -5.92 -18.43
C GLU A 2 2.48 -5.20 -17.95
N GLU A 3 3.28 -4.66 -18.86
CA GLU A 3 4.49 -3.90 -18.50
C GLU A 3 4.19 -2.66 -17.66
N ARG A 4 3.12 -1.92 -17.98
CA ARG A 4 2.70 -0.75 -17.19
C ARG A 4 2.15 -1.16 -15.82
N LEU A 5 1.35 -2.24 -15.76
CA LEU A 5 0.91 -2.81 -14.48
C LEU A 5 2.09 -3.25 -13.61
N LEU A 6 3.07 -3.91 -14.22
CA LEU A 6 4.29 -4.33 -13.54
C LEU A 6 5.08 -3.13 -13.01
N GLN A 7 5.20 -2.06 -13.80
CA GLN A 7 5.90 -0.85 -13.39
C GLN A 7 5.20 -0.16 -12.21
N ASN A 8 3.89 0.01 -12.27
CA ASN A 8 3.10 0.60 -11.19
C ASN A 8 3.16 -0.25 -9.91
N LEU A 9 3.05 -1.58 -10.06
CA LEU A 9 3.19 -2.51 -8.95
C LEU A 9 4.58 -2.41 -8.31
N LYS A 10 5.65 -2.43 -9.12
CA LYS A 10 7.03 -2.32 -8.63
C LYS A 10 7.29 -1.01 -7.90
N ASN A 11 6.78 0.10 -8.41
CA ASN A 11 6.96 1.40 -7.78
C ASN A 11 6.30 1.44 -6.40
N ARG A 12 5.04 1.00 -6.30
CA ARG A 12 4.32 0.93 -5.01
C ARG A 12 4.96 -0.08 -4.06
N TYR A 13 5.34 -1.26 -4.55
CA TYR A 13 6.04 -2.27 -3.75
C TYR A 13 7.35 -1.74 -3.17
N ARG A 14 8.17 -1.04 -3.99
CA ARG A 14 9.41 -0.42 -3.53
C ARG A 14 9.17 0.60 -2.43
N PHE A 15 8.15 1.42 -2.56
CA PHE A 15 7.83 2.43 -1.54
C PHE A 15 7.49 1.78 -0.19
N VAL A 16 6.62 0.78 -0.19
CA VAL A 16 6.26 0.03 1.03
C VAL A 16 7.47 -0.72 1.59
N LEU A 17 8.29 -1.33 0.72
CA LEU A 17 9.50 -2.05 1.12
C LEU A 17 10.54 -1.13 1.77
N ILE A 18 10.76 0.07 1.23
CA ILE A 18 11.68 1.05 1.80
C ILE A 18 11.21 1.47 3.19
N GLY A 19 9.94 1.76 3.38
CA GLY A 19 9.35 2.07 4.68
C GLY A 19 9.59 0.96 5.70
N GLU A 20 9.35 -0.28 5.33
CA GLU A 20 9.58 -1.46 6.17
C GLU A 20 11.06 -1.66 6.51
N MET A 21 11.97 -1.47 5.54
CA MET A 21 13.41 -1.56 5.75
C MET A 21 13.91 -0.49 6.75
N ILE A 22 13.42 0.74 6.65
CA ILE A 22 13.76 1.80 7.60
C ILE A 22 13.31 1.42 9.01
N LEU A 23 12.08 0.95 9.15
CA LEU A 23 11.53 0.52 10.45
C LEU A 23 12.37 -0.61 11.06
N LEU A 24 12.73 -1.60 10.26
CA LEU A 24 13.56 -2.72 10.69
C LEU A 24 14.96 -2.28 11.15
N VAL A 25 15.58 -1.34 10.44
CA VAL A 25 16.86 -0.75 10.85
C VAL A 25 16.74 -0.05 12.21
N VAL A 26 15.68 0.71 12.45
CA VAL A 26 15.44 1.37 13.74
C VAL A 26 15.31 0.35 14.86
N VAL A 27 14.57 -0.75 14.64
CA VAL A 27 14.40 -1.83 15.63
C VAL A 27 15.74 -2.49 15.94
N VAL A 28 16.54 -2.83 14.90
CA VAL A 28 17.86 -3.47 15.09
C VAL A 28 18.82 -2.55 15.84
N LEU A 29 18.86 -1.26 15.50
CA LEU A 29 19.70 -0.29 16.23
C LEU A 29 19.28 -0.17 17.70
N GLY A 30 17.98 -0.19 17.97
CA GLY A 30 17.45 -0.20 19.34
C GLY A 30 17.91 -1.43 20.13
N ILE A 31 17.87 -2.61 19.52
CA ILE A 31 18.34 -3.86 20.15
C ILE A 31 19.85 -3.82 20.41
N ILE A 32 20.64 -3.33 19.44
CA ILE A 32 22.09 -3.19 19.59
C ILE A 32 22.42 -2.23 20.73
N ALA A 33 21.75 -1.09 20.80
CA ALA A 33 21.94 -0.11 21.87
C ALA A 33 21.60 -0.70 23.25
N ALA A 34 20.51 -1.47 23.34
CA ALA A 34 20.13 -2.17 24.57
C ALA A 34 21.18 -3.19 25.01
N LEU A 35 21.71 -3.99 24.08
CA LEU A 35 22.75 -4.97 24.36
C LEU A 35 24.07 -4.32 24.81
N LEU A 36 24.50 -3.24 24.13
CA LEU A 36 25.71 -2.50 24.50
C LEU A 36 25.58 -1.88 25.90
N SER A 37 24.41 -1.36 26.22
CA SER A 37 24.12 -0.81 27.54
C SER A 37 24.26 -1.90 28.62
N TYR A 38 23.67 -3.07 28.37
CA TYR A 38 23.78 -4.21 29.29
C TYR A 38 25.21 -4.69 29.49
N LEU A 39 26.00 -4.81 28.41
CA LEU A 39 27.39 -5.26 28.47
C LEU A 39 28.32 -4.27 29.19
N ASN A 40 28.08 -2.98 29.07
CA ASN A 40 28.90 -1.94 29.70
C ASN A 40 28.46 -1.60 31.13
N GLY A 41 27.45 -2.27 31.67
CA GLY A 41 26.90 -2.00 33.00
C GLY A 41 26.26 -0.60 33.14
N ILE A 42 25.98 0.04 31.99
CA ILE A 42 25.30 1.36 31.96
C ILE A 42 23.79 1.09 32.09
N SER A 43 23.14 1.80 33.02
CA SER A 43 21.70 1.67 33.12
C SER A 43 21.02 2.12 31.81
N TRP A 44 20.15 1.28 31.27
CA TRP A 44 19.35 1.65 30.09
C TRP A 44 18.53 2.94 30.34
N MET A 45 18.15 3.20 31.58
CA MET A 45 17.48 4.43 31.99
C MET A 45 18.35 5.68 31.80
N ASP A 46 19.66 5.57 32.02
CA ASP A 46 20.58 6.71 31.86
C ASP A 46 20.77 7.06 30.38
N ILE A 47 20.76 6.07 29.48
CA ILE A 47 20.84 6.28 28.03
C ILE A 47 19.58 6.94 27.49
N MET A 48 18.42 6.52 27.99
CA MET A 48 17.11 7.02 27.54
C MET A 48 16.64 8.27 28.28
N GLY A 49 17.56 8.94 28.99
CA GLY A 49 17.26 10.21 29.67
C GLY A 49 16.20 10.12 30.76
N GLY A 50 16.09 8.99 31.48
CA GLY A 50 15.14 8.79 32.58
C GLY A 50 13.70 8.48 32.13
N VAL A 51 13.48 8.14 30.86
CA VAL A 51 12.13 7.73 30.37
C VAL A 51 11.69 6.45 31.09
N ASP A 52 10.46 6.46 31.62
CA ASP A 52 9.87 5.33 32.35
C ASP A 52 9.93 4.04 31.49
N ILE A 53 10.34 2.94 32.10
CA ILE A 53 10.45 1.63 31.47
C ILE A 53 9.13 1.17 30.83
N LYS A 54 7.99 1.60 31.40
CA LYS A 54 6.67 1.31 30.82
C LYS A 54 6.49 1.97 29.45
N VAL A 55 6.95 3.22 29.31
CA VAL A 55 6.89 3.95 28.03
C VAL A 55 7.79 3.28 27.01
N GLN A 56 8.99 2.85 27.40
CA GLN A 56 9.90 2.11 26.54
C GLN A 56 9.29 0.79 26.04
N CYS A 57 8.67 0.02 26.93
CA CYS A 57 7.99 -1.23 26.56
C CYS A 57 6.83 -0.98 25.58
N ILE A 58 6.05 0.09 25.80
CA ILE A 58 4.96 0.46 24.88
C ILE A 58 5.52 0.83 23.52
N CYS A 59 6.56 1.66 23.44
CA CYS A 59 7.19 2.03 22.17
C CYS A 59 7.76 0.81 21.43
N ALA A 60 8.42 -0.10 22.13
CA ALA A 60 8.93 -1.34 21.54
C ALA A 60 7.81 -2.23 21.00
N ALA A 61 6.71 -2.37 21.74
CA ALA A 61 5.54 -3.12 21.29
C ALA A 61 4.87 -2.50 20.06
N LEU A 62 4.78 -1.17 20.01
CA LEU A 62 4.25 -0.44 18.84
C LEU A 62 5.13 -0.63 17.62
N LEU A 63 6.45 -0.50 17.74
CA LEU A 63 7.40 -0.71 16.64
C LEU A 63 7.30 -2.15 16.10
N LEU A 64 7.22 -3.14 16.99
CA LEU A 64 7.05 -4.53 16.59
C LEU A 64 5.72 -4.74 15.86
N GLY A 65 4.63 -4.18 16.37
CA GLY A 65 3.32 -4.24 15.73
C GLY A 65 3.31 -3.60 14.34
N MET A 66 3.97 -2.46 14.17
CA MET A 66 4.13 -1.79 12.87
C MET A 66 4.93 -2.64 11.88
N SER A 67 6.04 -3.28 12.32
CA SER A 67 6.83 -4.17 11.46
C SER A 67 6.02 -5.39 11.00
N ILE A 68 5.22 -5.98 11.89
CA ILE A 68 4.34 -7.10 11.51
C ILE A 68 3.28 -6.64 10.50
N ALA A 69 2.66 -5.48 10.73
CA ALA A 69 1.66 -4.91 9.82
C ALA A 69 2.26 -4.60 8.45
N GLY A 70 3.47 -4.04 8.39
CA GLY A 70 4.21 -3.78 7.16
C GLY A 70 4.52 -5.05 6.38
N ALA A 71 5.00 -6.10 7.06
CA ALA A 71 5.24 -7.39 6.43
C ALA A 71 3.96 -8.01 5.85
N VAL A 72 2.83 -7.93 6.57
CA VAL A 72 1.53 -8.39 6.08
C VAL A 72 1.07 -7.57 4.87
N ALA A 73 1.29 -6.26 4.87
CA ALA A 73 0.95 -5.37 3.76
C ALA A 73 1.72 -5.71 2.46
N LEU A 74 2.89 -6.34 2.54
CA LEU A 74 3.67 -6.76 1.36
C LEU A 74 3.13 -8.04 0.68
N VAL A 75 2.34 -8.85 1.39
CA VAL A 75 1.83 -10.13 0.87
C VAL A 75 1.02 -9.98 -0.42
N PRO A 76 0.02 -9.07 -0.54
CA PRO A 76 -0.76 -8.90 -1.76
C PRO A 76 0.11 -8.48 -2.95
N TYR A 77 1.12 -7.64 -2.74
CA TYR A 77 2.06 -7.23 -3.80
C TYR A 77 2.86 -8.41 -4.34
N LYS A 78 3.34 -9.29 -3.45
CA LYS A 78 4.08 -10.49 -3.85
C LYS A 78 3.19 -11.43 -4.67
N LYS A 79 1.95 -11.66 -4.22
CA LYS A 79 0.99 -12.50 -4.96
C LYS A 79 0.70 -11.95 -6.35
N ASP A 80 0.49 -10.63 -6.48
CA ASP A 80 0.23 -10.01 -7.78
C ASP A 80 1.46 -10.02 -8.69
N LEU A 81 2.65 -9.92 -8.12
CA LEU A 81 3.90 -10.03 -8.88
C LEU A 81 4.07 -11.43 -9.48
N ASP A 82 3.69 -12.47 -8.75
CA ASP A 82 3.69 -13.86 -9.24
C ASP A 82 2.64 -14.06 -10.33
N LEU A 83 1.45 -13.44 -10.23
CA LEU A 83 0.42 -13.48 -11.27
C LEU A 83 0.90 -12.81 -12.58
N ILE A 84 1.56 -11.65 -12.50
CA ILE A 84 2.12 -11.00 -13.69
C ILE A 84 3.20 -11.88 -14.34
N ARG A 85 4.05 -12.53 -13.55
CA ARG A 85 5.08 -13.46 -14.09
C ARG A 85 4.49 -14.65 -14.82
N ARG A 86 3.26 -15.05 -14.46
CA ARG A 86 2.52 -16.14 -15.11
C ARG A 86 1.62 -15.65 -16.25
N HIS A 87 1.62 -14.34 -16.55
CA HIS A 87 0.71 -13.72 -17.53
C HIS A 87 -0.79 -13.91 -17.19
N GLU A 88 -1.12 -13.98 -15.90
CA GLU A 88 -2.47 -14.21 -15.39
C GLU A 88 -3.15 -12.91 -14.91
N CYS A 89 -2.91 -11.78 -15.59
CA CYS A 89 -3.61 -10.54 -15.32
C CYS A 89 -5.09 -10.67 -15.65
N ARG A 90 -5.96 -10.16 -14.76
CA ARG A 90 -7.41 -10.18 -15.02
C ARG A 90 -7.80 -8.95 -15.84
N VAL A 91 -8.77 -9.17 -16.72
CA VAL A 91 -9.37 -8.11 -17.54
C VAL A 91 -10.87 -8.14 -17.34
N ILE A 92 -11.47 -6.97 -17.08
CA ILE A 92 -12.93 -6.84 -17.04
C ILE A 92 -13.38 -5.69 -17.96
N GLU A 93 -14.64 -5.73 -18.32
CA GLU A 93 -15.35 -4.63 -18.96
C GLU A 93 -16.25 -4.00 -17.92
N ALA A 94 -16.04 -2.71 -17.65
CA ALA A 94 -16.76 -2.01 -16.61
C ALA A 94 -17.11 -0.57 -17.04
N THR A 95 -18.28 -0.12 -16.65
CA THR A 95 -18.77 1.22 -16.92
C THR A 95 -18.37 2.15 -15.79
N PHE A 96 -17.75 3.29 -16.10
CA PHE A 96 -17.44 4.29 -15.10
C PHE A 96 -18.72 4.99 -14.63
N VAL A 97 -18.97 4.96 -13.32
CA VAL A 97 -20.19 5.52 -12.73
C VAL A 97 -19.95 6.93 -12.22
N ARG A 98 -19.00 7.09 -11.32
CA ARG A 98 -18.64 8.37 -10.69
C ARG A 98 -17.37 8.24 -9.87
N PHE A 99 -16.85 9.37 -9.41
CA PHE A 99 -15.86 9.41 -8.34
C PHE A 99 -16.55 9.38 -6.97
N ASP A 100 -16.02 8.57 -6.06
CA ASP A 100 -16.34 8.60 -4.64
C ASP A 100 -15.24 9.39 -3.93
N TYR A 101 -15.61 10.44 -3.22
CA TYR A 101 -14.66 11.31 -2.54
C TYR A 101 -14.56 10.86 -1.09
N ARG A 102 -13.44 10.25 -0.75
CA ARG A 102 -13.14 9.84 0.62
C ARG A 102 -12.30 10.91 1.29
N ARG A 103 -12.66 11.22 2.54
CA ARG A 103 -11.88 12.15 3.35
C ARG A 103 -10.53 11.49 3.63
N SER A 104 -9.44 12.09 3.12
CA SER A 104 -8.10 11.72 3.55
C SER A 104 -7.94 11.99 5.04
N ASN A 105 -7.24 11.12 5.75
CA ASN A 105 -6.91 11.34 7.17
C ASN A 105 -5.83 12.40 7.38
N ASP A 106 -5.24 12.93 6.31
CA ASP A 106 -4.28 14.02 6.39
C ASP A 106 -5.00 15.36 6.68
N GLU A 107 -4.40 16.14 7.56
CA GLU A 107 -4.89 17.47 7.99
C GLU A 107 -5.06 18.47 6.83
N ASP A 108 -4.41 18.22 5.71
CA ASP A 108 -4.59 18.95 4.45
C ASP A 108 -5.79 18.35 3.69
N ARG A 109 -6.96 18.92 3.86
CA ARG A 109 -8.28 18.76 3.24
C ARG A 109 -8.36 18.21 1.81
N HIS A 110 -7.43 17.36 1.39
CA HIS A 110 -7.48 16.69 0.10
C HIS A 110 -8.49 15.53 0.15
N LEU A 111 -9.49 15.61 -0.68
CA LEU A 111 -10.45 14.54 -0.90
C LEU A 111 -9.83 13.56 -1.91
N ASP A 112 -9.51 12.36 -1.48
CA ASP A 112 -9.08 11.31 -2.39
C ASP A 112 -10.25 10.87 -3.27
N ALA A 113 -10.15 11.14 -4.54
CA ALA A 113 -11.11 10.70 -5.53
C ALA A 113 -10.86 9.24 -5.88
N VAL A 114 -11.82 8.37 -5.56
CA VAL A 114 -11.76 6.94 -5.92
C VAL A 114 -12.76 6.66 -7.03
N PRO A 115 -12.33 6.21 -8.21
CA PRO A 115 -13.24 5.92 -9.31
C PRO A 115 -14.05 4.66 -9.03
N LEU A 116 -15.37 4.77 -9.18
CA LEU A 116 -16.32 3.66 -9.07
C LEU A 116 -16.69 3.16 -10.45
N PHE A 117 -16.54 1.87 -10.66
CA PHE A 117 -16.94 1.19 -11.89
C PHE A 117 -18.01 0.16 -11.60
N GLN A 118 -18.91 -0.02 -12.54
CA GLN A 118 -19.87 -1.11 -12.53
C GLN A 118 -19.43 -2.18 -13.52
N ASP A 119 -19.14 -3.36 -13.03
CA ASP A 119 -18.86 -4.52 -13.86
C ASP A 119 -20.04 -4.82 -14.78
N THR A 120 -19.81 -4.96 -16.08
CA THR A 120 -20.89 -5.19 -17.06
C THR A 120 -21.53 -6.56 -16.92
N LEU A 121 -20.81 -7.57 -16.42
CA LEU A 121 -21.27 -8.93 -16.24
C LEU A 121 -21.99 -9.15 -14.93
N THR A 122 -21.37 -8.77 -13.81
CA THR A 122 -21.91 -9.03 -12.47
C THR A 122 -22.82 -7.93 -11.97
N ARG A 123 -22.78 -6.74 -12.58
CA ARG A 123 -23.46 -5.51 -12.12
C ARG A 123 -22.99 -5.01 -10.77
N GLU A 124 -21.93 -5.57 -10.21
CA GLU A 124 -21.36 -5.13 -8.95
C GLU A 124 -20.56 -3.85 -9.12
N ILE A 125 -20.59 -3.02 -8.08
CA ILE A 125 -19.74 -1.83 -8.02
C ILE A 125 -18.35 -2.27 -7.55
N VAL A 126 -17.34 -2.00 -8.36
CA VAL A 126 -15.93 -2.30 -8.09
C VAL A 126 -15.10 -1.03 -8.04
N THR A 127 -14.09 -1.03 -7.19
CA THR A 127 -13.12 0.05 -7.08
C THR A 127 -11.74 -0.44 -7.46
N PHE A 128 -11.00 0.41 -8.19
CA PHE A 128 -9.63 0.12 -8.58
C PHE A 128 -8.72 1.27 -8.19
N SER A 129 -7.46 0.94 -7.91
CA SER A 129 -6.40 1.91 -7.74
C SER A 129 -5.77 2.20 -9.10
N ILE A 130 -6.24 3.24 -9.76
CA ILE A 130 -5.78 3.72 -11.07
C ILE A 130 -4.84 4.92 -10.86
N ASP A 131 -3.97 5.22 -11.80
CA ASP A 131 -3.14 6.42 -11.78
C ASP A 131 -4.03 7.67 -11.98
N GLU A 132 -3.80 8.72 -11.19
CA GLU A 132 -4.57 9.98 -11.29
C GLU A 132 -4.55 10.59 -12.69
N LYS A 133 -3.47 10.37 -13.44
CA LYS A 133 -3.37 10.81 -14.85
C LYS A 133 -4.42 10.16 -15.76
N GLU A 134 -4.93 9.01 -15.39
CA GLU A 134 -5.99 8.33 -16.14
C GLU A 134 -7.39 8.84 -15.77
N TYR A 135 -7.53 9.62 -14.68
CA TYR A 135 -8.83 10.15 -14.24
C TYR A 135 -9.43 11.13 -15.26
N GLU A 136 -8.57 11.91 -15.93
CA GLU A 136 -9.01 12.87 -16.96
C GLU A 136 -9.62 12.20 -18.20
N MET A 137 -9.32 10.91 -18.40
CA MET A 137 -9.86 10.12 -19.52
C MET A 137 -11.16 9.42 -19.18
N LEU A 138 -11.62 9.46 -17.91
CA LEU A 138 -12.82 8.78 -17.49
C LEU A 138 -14.05 9.64 -17.73
N GLU A 139 -14.91 9.20 -18.64
CA GLU A 139 -16.20 9.82 -18.93
C GLU A 139 -17.31 9.02 -18.28
N ARG A 140 -18.26 9.71 -17.68
CA ARG A 140 -19.41 9.08 -17.02
C ARG A 140 -20.21 8.24 -18.00
N ASP A 141 -20.66 7.07 -17.53
CA ASP A 141 -21.45 6.11 -18.28
C ASP A 141 -20.74 5.50 -19.51
N ALA A 142 -19.44 5.80 -19.72
CA ALA A 142 -18.63 5.16 -20.74
C ALA A 142 -18.11 3.79 -20.25
N CYS A 143 -18.05 2.83 -21.17
CA CYS A 143 -17.55 1.49 -20.89
C CYS A 143 -16.06 1.39 -21.22
N TYR A 144 -15.30 0.79 -20.29
CA TYR A 144 -13.86 0.64 -20.39
C TYR A 144 -13.44 -0.81 -20.22
N ARG A 145 -12.40 -1.20 -20.96
CA ARG A 145 -11.68 -2.44 -20.71
C ARG A 145 -10.57 -2.15 -19.71
N ILE A 146 -10.62 -2.79 -18.55
CA ILE A 146 -9.73 -2.54 -17.41
C ILE A 146 -8.94 -3.79 -17.12
N GLY A 147 -7.60 -3.70 -17.24
CA GLY A 147 -6.70 -4.74 -16.76
C GLY A 147 -6.35 -4.48 -15.29
N TYR A 148 -6.48 -5.49 -14.43
CA TYR A 148 -6.25 -5.30 -12.99
C TYR A 148 -5.60 -6.49 -12.31
N LEU A 149 -5.02 -6.21 -11.15
CA LEU A 149 -4.40 -7.16 -10.24
C LEU A 149 -5.34 -7.44 -9.06
N PRO A 150 -5.74 -8.70 -8.84
CA PRO A 150 -6.85 -9.00 -7.92
C PRO A 150 -6.55 -8.74 -6.45
N ASN A 151 -5.28 -8.84 -6.02
CA ASN A 151 -4.91 -8.70 -4.61
C ASN A 151 -4.66 -7.23 -4.21
N THR A 152 -3.98 -6.45 -5.04
CA THR A 152 -3.67 -5.03 -4.78
C THR A 152 -4.72 -4.08 -5.35
N LYS A 153 -5.61 -4.56 -6.22
CA LYS A 153 -6.58 -3.73 -6.97
C LYS A 153 -5.93 -2.64 -7.85
N ILE A 154 -4.64 -2.74 -8.11
CA ILE A 154 -3.97 -1.87 -9.07
C ILE A 154 -4.51 -2.19 -10.46
N ALA A 155 -4.93 -1.16 -11.19
CA ALA A 155 -5.53 -1.30 -12.50
C ALA A 155 -5.01 -0.27 -13.49
N LEU A 156 -5.20 -0.57 -14.77
CA LEU A 156 -4.96 0.30 -15.91
C LEU A 156 -6.18 0.29 -16.83
N VAL A 157 -6.57 1.45 -17.30
CA VAL A 157 -7.58 1.59 -18.36
C VAL A 157 -6.91 1.24 -19.68
N ALA A 158 -7.26 0.08 -20.25
CA ALA A 158 -6.64 -0.42 -21.48
C ALA A 158 -7.22 0.26 -22.73
N ALA A 159 -8.55 0.41 -22.77
CA ALA A 159 -9.25 1.04 -23.86
C ALA A 159 -10.68 1.46 -23.45
N ARG A 160 -11.18 2.52 -24.07
CA ARG A 160 -12.62 2.82 -24.09
C ARG A 160 -13.29 1.93 -25.14
N ILE A 161 -14.44 1.34 -24.79
CA ILE A 161 -15.17 0.44 -25.68
C ILE A 161 -16.35 1.17 -26.33
N SER A 162 -17.02 2.03 -25.59
CA SER A 162 -18.17 2.83 -26.04
C SER A 162 -18.36 4.05 -25.15
#